data_661ba9b99ea574e0412b6aa8483c6e38
#
_entry.id   661ba9b99ea574e0412b6aa8483c6e38
#
_cell.length_a   1.000
_cell.length_b   1.000
_cell.length_c   1.000
_cell.angle_alpha   90.00
_cell.angle_beta   90.00
_cell.angle_gamma   90.00
#
_symmetry.space_group_name_H-M   'P 1'
#
loop_
_entity.id
_entity.type
_entity.pdbx_description
1 polymer ?
#
loop_
_entity_poly.entity_id
_entity_poly.type
_entity_poly.pdbx_seq_one_letter_code
_entity_poly.pdbx_strand_id
1 'polypeptide(L)'
;MAACDADCEPFRLGHIADVEGNWDYFEEYVSRSNVLDWEEVDAPAGSSDDGVQFKQLTLRPNCHFVYGGDVVDRGIGDIRLARSLVRLKRNHPDRVSLLVGNRDLNKLRFSSELSESDMNRPVDEIGGPFWDPKAPTLAQYLEGVMSQSGSSSLEKVNTKVERLKYMLKHTLGCPETFEYRREEIKLLKRIYGRYPPDPMTNELTPFLIGDDKVDVSVDVSDDEVVASFEHEINNECGSLREYLNEAQIASIVGNTIFVHGAIDALTMRWVPPTDTKFQIPETEPPDFSSPSPNPGDGEMFESVFDWVNELNEYMKKGMLDFQQRPYWNEERTSRGGESLLAIQNRLVVLACLFKCLKPRPTMNAGLPCGAEVWCASEYLRLCVSASPSTLTRIIETIQFVR
;
A
#
# COMPACT_ATOMS: atom_id res chain seq x y z
N MET A 1 1.80 14.56 -47.48
CA MET A 1 2.45 14.82 -46.18
C MET A 1 1.50 15.73 -45.42
N ALA A 2 0.68 15.20 -44.52
CA ALA A 2 -0.14 16.02 -43.63
C ALA A 2 0.80 16.65 -42.61
N ALA A 3 0.69 17.96 -42.41
CA ALA A 3 1.42 18.69 -41.37
C ALA A 3 0.98 18.10 -40.02
N CYS A 4 1.91 17.59 -39.23
CA CYS A 4 1.68 17.32 -37.81
C CYS A 4 1.36 18.66 -37.15
N ASP A 5 0.19 18.76 -36.56
CA ASP A 5 -0.21 19.90 -35.73
C ASP A 5 0.86 20.14 -34.67
N ALA A 6 1.43 21.35 -34.68
CA ALA A 6 2.52 21.75 -33.80
C ALA A 6 2.09 21.98 -32.33
N ASP A 7 0.83 21.67 -31.98
CA ASP A 7 0.23 21.94 -30.68
C ASP A 7 -0.04 20.68 -29.83
N CYS A 8 0.49 19.50 -30.23
CA CYS A 8 0.33 18.32 -29.39
C CYS A 8 1.32 18.37 -28.22
N GLU A 9 0.86 18.62 -27.01
CA GLU A 9 1.72 18.56 -25.82
C GLU A 9 2.42 17.19 -25.73
N PRO A 10 3.71 17.16 -25.38
CA PRO A 10 4.46 15.92 -25.28
C PRO A 10 3.85 15.02 -24.18
N PHE A 11 3.84 13.71 -24.44
CA PHE A 11 3.48 12.73 -23.44
C PHE A 11 4.37 12.85 -22.20
N ARG A 12 3.77 12.87 -21.01
CA ARG A 12 4.48 12.93 -19.72
C ARG A 12 3.98 11.81 -18.83
N LEU A 13 4.91 11.25 -18.06
CA LEU A 13 4.63 10.21 -17.07
C LEU A 13 5.13 10.67 -15.70
N GLY A 14 4.24 10.73 -14.72
CA GLY A 14 4.56 10.97 -13.32
C GLY A 14 4.57 9.66 -12.53
N HIS A 15 5.51 9.57 -11.58
CA HIS A 15 5.58 8.43 -10.66
C HIS A 15 5.99 8.89 -9.27
N ILE A 16 5.34 8.35 -8.25
CA ILE A 16 5.71 8.47 -6.84
C ILE A 16 5.29 7.19 -6.11
N ALA A 17 6.04 6.76 -5.11
CA ALA A 17 5.75 5.61 -4.26
C ALA A 17 6.06 5.94 -2.80
N ASP A 18 5.61 5.08 -1.88
CA ASP A 18 6.00 5.11 -0.48
C ASP A 18 5.73 6.47 0.21
N VAL A 19 4.63 7.11 -0.15
CA VAL A 19 4.20 8.35 0.52
C VAL A 19 3.73 8.08 1.94
N GLU A 20 3.18 6.88 2.18
CA GLU A 20 2.86 6.33 3.50
C GLU A 20 2.03 7.31 4.36
N GLY A 21 1.04 8.00 3.76
CA GLY A 21 0.18 8.96 4.45
C GLY A 21 0.82 10.33 4.76
N ASN A 22 2.04 10.58 4.30
CA ASN A 22 2.70 11.87 4.47
C ASN A 22 2.08 12.90 3.52
N TRP A 23 1.01 13.53 3.98
CA TRP A 23 0.22 14.46 3.19
C TRP A 23 1.01 15.68 2.72
N ASP A 24 1.83 16.28 3.58
CA ASP A 24 2.62 17.47 3.24
C ASP A 24 3.64 17.16 2.13
N TYR A 25 4.27 15.99 2.21
CA TYR A 25 5.18 15.51 1.15
C TYR A 25 4.44 15.31 -0.17
N PHE A 26 3.22 14.76 -0.14
CA PHE A 26 2.41 14.58 -1.34
C PHE A 26 1.96 15.92 -1.94
N GLU A 27 1.54 16.89 -1.12
CA GLU A 27 1.20 18.24 -1.58
C GLU A 27 2.41 18.93 -2.22
N GLU A 28 3.59 18.80 -1.61
CA GLU A 28 4.83 19.35 -2.21
C GLU A 28 5.15 18.67 -3.54
N TYR A 29 4.99 17.35 -3.65
CA TYR A 29 5.16 16.65 -4.93
C TYR A 29 4.19 17.18 -5.99
N VAL A 30 2.90 17.31 -5.68
CA VAL A 30 1.90 17.83 -6.62
C VAL A 30 2.22 19.26 -7.03
N SER A 31 2.61 20.12 -6.10
CA SER A 31 2.96 21.54 -6.39
C SER A 31 4.12 21.69 -7.37
N ARG A 32 5.00 20.71 -7.46
CA ARG A 32 6.16 20.68 -8.38
C ARG A 32 5.92 19.81 -9.61
N SER A 33 4.79 19.10 -9.67
CA SER A 33 4.48 18.15 -10.71
C SER A 33 4.13 18.82 -12.03
N ASN A 34 4.63 18.27 -13.14
CA ASN A 34 4.17 18.60 -14.48
C ASN A 34 3.05 17.66 -14.99
N VAL A 35 2.57 16.76 -14.11
CA VAL A 35 1.62 15.70 -14.44
C VAL A 35 0.33 15.83 -13.63
N LEU A 36 0.45 16.14 -12.33
CA LEU A 36 -0.67 16.35 -11.42
C LEU A 36 -0.88 17.82 -11.12
N ASP A 37 -2.10 18.16 -10.74
CA ASP A 37 -2.49 19.49 -10.25
C ASP A 37 -3.61 19.38 -9.23
N TRP A 38 -3.85 20.48 -8.49
CA TRP A 38 -5.04 20.62 -7.68
C TRP A 38 -6.04 21.50 -8.40
N GLU A 39 -7.29 21.02 -8.48
CA GLU A 39 -8.42 21.74 -9.06
C GLU A 39 -9.41 22.13 -7.96
N GLU A 40 -9.92 23.35 -8.01
CA GLU A 40 -11.03 23.80 -7.19
C GLU A 40 -12.35 23.39 -7.85
N VAL A 41 -13.20 22.71 -7.11
CA VAL A 41 -14.50 22.25 -7.59
C VAL A 41 -15.62 22.69 -6.62
N ASP A 42 -16.71 23.14 -7.15
CA ASP A 42 -17.90 23.48 -6.36
C ASP A 42 -18.59 22.21 -5.88
N ALA A 43 -19.24 22.28 -4.72
CA ALA A 43 -20.14 21.23 -4.27
C ALA A 43 -21.28 21.05 -5.27
N PRO A 44 -21.83 19.83 -5.39
CA PRO A 44 -23.02 19.59 -6.22
C PRO A 44 -24.18 20.52 -5.83
N ALA A 45 -24.78 21.17 -6.83
CA ALA A 45 -25.91 22.05 -6.59
C ALA A 45 -27.07 21.33 -5.89
N GLY A 46 -27.58 21.90 -4.81
CA GLY A 46 -28.66 21.32 -4.01
C GLY A 46 -28.19 20.27 -2.99
N SER A 47 -26.90 20.06 -2.83
CA SER A 47 -26.33 19.29 -1.71
C SER A 47 -26.37 20.11 -0.42
N SER A 48 -26.14 19.46 0.74
CA SER A 48 -25.98 20.16 2.03
C SER A 48 -24.80 21.14 2.03
N ASP A 49 -23.88 21.02 1.09
CA ASP A 49 -22.65 21.77 0.96
C ASP A 49 -22.70 22.78 -0.22
N ASP A 50 -23.91 23.10 -0.71
CA ASP A 50 -24.09 24.04 -1.82
C ASP A 50 -23.42 25.38 -1.53
N GLY A 51 -22.56 25.83 -2.45
CA GLY A 51 -21.71 27.03 -2.30
C GLY A 51 -20.38 26.81 -1.59
N VAL A 52 -20.05 25.59 -1.20
CA VAL A 52 -18.74 25.22 -0.65
C VAL A 52 -17.79 24.83 -1.78
N GLN A 53 -16.56 25.30 -1.71
CA GLN A 53 -15.50 24.92 -2.65
C GLN A 53 -14.63 23.81 -2.07
N PHE A 54 -14.31 22.84 -2.93
CA PHE A 54 -13.48 21.69 -2.59
C PHE A 54 -12.23 21.65 -3.48
N LYS A 55 -11.20 21.03 -2.94
CA LYS A 55 -9.93 20.75 -3.63
C LYS A 55 -9.89 19.28 -4.04
N GLN A 56 -9.68 19.02 -5.31
CA GLN A 56 -9.49 17.65 -5.81
C GLN A 56 -8.20 17.52 -6.62
N LEU A 57 -7.61 16.33 -6.57
CA LEU A 57 -6.45 15.99 -7.40
C LEU A 57 -6.91 15.74 -8.84
N THR A 58 -6.22 16.34 -9.82
CA THR A 58 -6.49 16.17 -11.24
C THR A 58 -5.24 15.82 -12.03
N LEU A 59 -5.44 15.21 -13.21
CA LEU A 59 -4.38 14.81 -14.14
C LEU A 59 -4.34 15.77 -15.33
N ARG A 60 -3.18 16.34 -15.60
CA ARG A 60 -2.98 17.25 -16.74
C ARG A 60 -3.21 16.53 -18.09
N PRO A 61 -3.58 17.27 -19.15
CA PRO A 61 -3.75 16.70 -20.50
C PRO A 61 -2.49 15.96 -20.97
N ASN A 62 -2.69 14.90 -21.74
CA ASN A 62 -1.62 14.06 -22.32
C ASN A 62 -0.60 13.52 -21.27
N CYS A 63 -1.05 13.35 -20.02
CA CYS A 63 -0.23 12.82 -18.94
C CYS A 63 -0.75 11.46 -18.47
N HIS A 64 0.18 10.61 -18.01
CA HIS A 64 -0.09 9.39 -17.23
C HIS A 64 0.51 9.54 -15.83
N PHE A 65 -0.09 8.87 -14.88
CA PHE A 65 0.39 8.86 -13.51
C PHE A 65 0.38 7.44 -12.94
N VAL A 66 1.46 7.05 -12.30
CA VAL A 66 1.59 5.78 -11.58
C VAL A 66 1.89 6.08 -10.11
N TYR A 67 1.01 5.65 -9.22
CA TYR A 67 1.28 5.61 -7.79
C TYR A 67 1.84 4.23 -7.44
N GLY A 68 3.02 4.18 -6.87
CA GLY A 68 3.82 2.97 -6.73
C GLY A 68 3.53 2.10 -5.50
N GLY A 69 2.46 2.35 -4.75
CA GLY A 69 2.10 1.58 -3.55
C GLY A 69 2.60 2.18 -2.24
N ASP A 70 2.28 1.52 -1.11
CA ASP A 70 2.50 1.98 0.25
C ASP A 70 1.84 3.33 0.51
N VAL A 71 0.49 3.34 0.48
CA VAL A 71 -0.31 4.56 0.63
C VAL A 71 -0.46 4.98 2.10
N VAL A 72 -0.30 4.06 3.05
CA VAL A 72 -0.57 4.27 4.48
C VAL A 72 0.66 4.05 5.36
N ASP A 73 0.62 4.55 6.61
CA ASP A 73 1.40 4.16 7.80
C ASP A 73 2.32 5.22 8.43
N ARG A 74 2.78 6.25 7.76
CA ARG A 74 3.83 7.14 8.33
C ARG A 74 3.49 8.63 8.26
N GLY A 75 2.21 8.95 8.15
CA GLY A 75 1.78 10.35 8.09
C GLY A 75 0.35 10.57 8.54
N ILE A 76 0.00 11.85 8.68
CA ILE A 76 -1.34 12.28 9.07
C ILE A 76 -2.20 12.48 7.82
N GLY A 77 -2.30 11.46 6.96
CA GLY A 77 -3.01 11.60 5.70
C GLY A 77 -3.32 10.30 4.98
N ASP A 78 -3.36 9.18 5.69
CA ASP A 78 -3.67 7.86 5.12
C ASP A 78 -5.00 7.87 4.36
N ILE A 79 -6.06 8.40 5.00
CA ILE A 79 -7.41 8.43 4.45
C ILE A 79 -7.49 9.43 3.30
N ARG A 80 -6.95 10.63 3.50
CA ARG A 80 -6.96 11.70 2.50
C ARG A 80 -6.22 11.28 1.23
N LEU A 81 -5.04 10.67 1.39
CA LEU A 81 -4.23 10.23 0.27
C LEU A 81 -4.92 9.10 -0.52
N ALA A 82 -5.39 8.06 0.17
CA ALA A 82 -6.10 6.95 -0.47
C ALA A 82 -7.33 7.45 -1.25
N ARG A 83 -8.15 8.31 -0.65
CA ARG A 83 -9.35 8.89 -1.29
C ARG A 83 -9.01 9.75 -2.51
N SER A 84 -7.98 10.60 -2.41
CA SER A 84 -7.55 11.45 -3.52
C SER A 84 -7.07 10.61 -4.71
N LEU A 85 -6.30 9.56 -4.46
CA LEU A 85 -5.79 8.65 -5.48
C LEU A 85 -6.90 7.82 -6.13
N VAL A 86 -7.83 7.27 -5.35
CA VAL A 86 -8.98 6.52 -5.87
C VAL A 86 -9.86 7.41 -6.75
N ARG A 87 -10.15 8.64 -6.30
CA ARG A 87 -10.91 9.61 -7.10
C ARG A 87 -10.18 9.95 -8.41
N LEU A 88 -8.87 10.20 -8.34
CA LEU A 88 -8.06 10.45 -9.53
C LEU A 88 -8.11 9.27 -10.50
N LYS A 89 -8.01 8.04 -10.01
CA LYS A 89 -8.12 6.81 -10.82
C LYS A 89 -9.47 6.70 -11.49
N ARG A 90 -10.56 6.94 -10.77
CA ARG A 90 -11.92 6.87 -11.31
C ARG A 90 -12.20 7.94 -12.35
N ASN A 91 -11.63 9.12 -12.18
CA ASN A 91 -11.75 10.21 -13.17
C ASN A 91 -10.88 9.96 -14.42
N HIS A 92 -9.79 9.19 -14.29
CA HIS A 92 -8.83 8.93 -15.37
C HIS A 92 -8.43 7.44 -15.45
N PRO A 93 -9.39 6.51 -15.67
CA PRO A 93 -9.15 5.06 -15.49
C PRO A 93 -8.06 4.50 -16.40
N ASP A 94 -7.87 5.05 -17.59
CA ASP A 94 -6.87 4.57 -18.57
C ASP A 94 -5.51 5.24 -18.42
N ARG A 95 -5.41 6.32 -17.64
CA ARG A 95 -4.20 7.14 -17.52
C ARG A 95 -3.60 7.20 -16.11
N VAL A 96 -4.29 6.60 -15.14
CA VAL A 96 -3.82 6.49 -13.76
C VAL A 96 -3.71 5.02 -13.39
N SER A 97 -2.57 4.61 -12.88
CA SER A 97 -2.33 3.28 -12.30
C SER A 97 -2.03 3.43 -10.81
N LEU A 98 -2.76 2.69 -9.99
CA LEU A 98 -2.48 2.56 -8.57
C LEU A 98 -1.87 1.18 -8.34
N LEU A 99 -0.67 1.12 -7.79
CA LEU A 99 -0.06 -0.15 -7.41
C LEU A 99 -0.30 -0.42 -5.93
N VAL A 100 -0.35 -1.69 -5.59
CA VAL A 100 -0.46 -2.13 -4.22
C VAL A 100 0.92 -2.30 -3.60
N GLY A 101 1.10 -1.78 -2.38
CA GLY A 101 2.29 -2.01 -1.58
C GLY A 101 2.07 -3.04 -0.48
N ASN A 102 3.15 -3.47 0.15
CA ASN A 102 3.10 -4.43 1.24
C ASN A 102 2.40 -3.86 2.49
N ARG A 103 2.54 -2.56 2.74
CA ARG A 103 1.84 -1.90 3.86
C ARG A 103 0.34 -1.87 3.63
N ASP A 104 -0.09 -1.69 2.39
CA ASP A 104 -1.51 -1.66 2.02
C ASP A 104 -2.15 -3.04 2.26
N LEU A 105 -1.53 -4.11 1.74
CA LEU A 105 -2.02 -5.50 1.89
C LEU A 105 -2.02 -5.98 3.35
N ASN A 106 -1.04 -5.57 4.14
CA ASN A 106 -0.95 -5.95 5.55
C ASN A 106 -2.21 -5.59 6.36
N LYS A 107 -2.96 -4.58 5.94
CA LYS A 107 -4.16 -4.12 6.64
C LYS A 107 -5.35 -5.08 6.51
N LEU A 108 -5.33 -5.99 5.52
CA LEU A 108 -6.33 -7.08 5.43
C LEU A 108 -6.37 -7.93 6.71
N ARG A 109 -5.27 -7.98 7.46
CA ARG A 109 -5.16 -8.69 8.73
C ARG A 109 -6.07 -8.12 9.83
N PHE A 110 -6.37 -6.83 9.78
CA PHE A 110 -7.17 -6.18 10.83
C PHE A 110 -8.56 -6.81 10.95
N SER A 111 -9.18 -7.18 9.83
CA SER A 111 -10.51 -7.82 9.83
C SER A 111 -10.54 -9.08 10.69
N SER A 112 -9.59 -9.98 10.50
CA SER A 112 -9.57 -11.26 11.21
C SER A 112 -8.92 -11.16 12.60
N GLU A 113 -7.81 -10.43 12.73
CA GLU A 113 -7.01 -10.41 13.97
C GLU A 113 -7.57 -9.46 15.05
N LEU A 114 -8.51 -8.56 14.69
CA LEU A 114 -9.29 -7.74 15.63
C LEU A 114 -10.75 -8.20 15.75
N SER A 115 -11.12 -9.33 15.11
CA SER A 115 -12.46 -9.88 15.20
C SER A 115 -12.78 -10.37 16.63
N GLU A 116 -14.07 -10.43 16.98
CA GLU A 116 -14.51 -10.94 18.27
C GLU A 116 -14.01 -12.37 18.53
N SER A 117 -14.02 -13.22 17.50
CA SER A 117 -13.54 -14.62 17.63
C SER A 117 -12.05 -14.69 17.94
N ASP A 118 -11.25 -13.77 17.37
CA ASP A 118 -9.81 -13.73 17.64
C ASP A 118 -9.47 -13.02 18.96
N MET A 119 -10.27 -12.03 19.36
CA MET A 119 -10.16 -11.38 20.68
C MET A 119 -10.38 -12.36 21.83
N ASN A 120 -11.22 -13.37 21.64
CA ASN A 120 -11.50 -14.42 22.63
C ASN A 120 -10.48 -15.57 22.63
N ARG A 121 -9.51 -15.55 21.70
CA ARG A 121 -8.45 -16.54 21.65
C ARG A 121 -7.47 -16.38 22.81
N PRO A 122 -7.00 -17.47 23.45
CA PRO A 122 -5.93 -17.42 24.44
C PRO A 122 -4.69 -16.69 23.87
N VAL A 123 -4.19 -15.67 24.60
CA VAL A 123 -3.10 -14.82 24.11
C VAL A 123 -1.76 -15.54 23.97
N ASP A 124 -1.55 -16.62 24.72
CA ASP A 124 -0.37 -17.49 24.66
C ASP A 124 -0.32 -18.36 23.39
N GLU A 125 -1.46 -18.54 22.72
CA GLU A 125 -1.53 -19.21 21.41
C GLU A 125 -1.18 -18.26 20.24
N ILE A 126 -1.03 -16.95 20.50
CA ILE A 126 -0.72 -15.97 19.47
C ILE A 126 0.79 -15.71 19.46
N GLY A 127 1.46 -16.31 18.48
CA GLY A 127 2.90 -16.17 18.30
C GLY A 127 3.34 -14.74 17.93
N GLY A 128 4.62 -14.48 18.10
CA GLY A 128 5.26 -13.26 17.58
C GLY A 128 5.43 -13.31 16.05
N PRO A 129 5.93 -12.21 15.45
CA PRO A 129 6.21 -12.17 14.03
C PRO A 129 7.32 -13.17 13.67
N PHE A 130 7.05 -14.06 12.71
CA PHE A 130 7.97 -15.14 12.34
C PHE A 130 9.31 -14.63 11.77
N TRP A 131 9.33 -13.42 11.22
CA TRP A 131 10.54 -12.81 10.63
C TRP A 131 11.44 -12.11 11.65
N ASP A 132 10.96 -11.90 12.88
CA ASP A 132 11.76 -11.36 13.98
C ASP A 132 11.57 -12.21 15.25
N PRO A 133 12.38 -13.26 15.45
CA PRO A 133 12.29 -14.11 16.62
C PRO A 133 12.59 -13.39 17.97
N LYS A 134 13.10 -12.15 17.90
CA LYS A 134 13.37 -11.32 19.08
C LYS A 134 12.21 -10.42 19.47
N ALA A 135 11.24 -10.23 18.56
CA ALA A 135 10.05 -9.47 18.86
C ALA A 135 9.21 -10.20 19.91
N PRO A 136 8.58 -9.47 20.84
CA PRO A 136 7.75 -10.10 21.87
C PRO A 136 6.53 -10.77 21.23
N THR A 137 6.07 -11.86 21.84
CA THR A 137 4.72 -12.39 21.57
C THR A 137 3.66 -11.42 22.09
N LEU A 138 2.40 -11.60 21.67
CA LEU A 138 1.31 -10.79 22.21
C LEU A 138 1.21 -10.92 23.74
N ALA A 139 1.35 -12.12 24.28
CA ALA A 139 1.33 -12.35 25.73
C ALA A 139 2.41 -11.53 26.44
N GLN A 140 3.65 -11.59 25.97
CA GLN A 140 4.76 -10.82 26.56
C GLN A 140 4.54 -9.29 26.47
N TYR A 141 3.98 -8.82 25.37
CA TYR A 141 3.63 -7.40 25.23
C TYR A 141 2.56 -7.00 26.25
N LEU A 142 1.48 -7.76 26.38
CA LEU A 142 0.39 -7.50 27.32
C LEU A 142 0.84 -7.62 28.78
N GLU A 143 1.78 -8.48 29.14
CA GLU A 143 2.42 -8.52 30.46
C GLU A 143 3.10 -7.19 30.79
N GLY A 144 3.77 -6.59 29.79
CA GLY A 144 4.35 -5.26 29.93
C GLY A 144 3.30 -4.18 30.18
N VAL A 145 2.20 -4.19 29.40
CA VAL A 145 1.06 -3.27 29.59
C VAL A 145 0.41 -3.46 30.96
N MET A 146 0.19 -4.69 31.36
CA MET A 146 -0.38 -5.04 32.68
C MET A 146 0.47 -4.48 33.82
N SER A 147 1.79 -4.64 33.73
CA SER A 147 2.72 -4.14 34.75
C SER A 147 2.71 -2.61 34.84
N GLN A 148 2.58 -1.91 33.72
CA GLN A 148 2.53 -0.44 33.67
C GLN A 148 1.20 0.13 34.16
N SER A 149 0.09 -0.53 33.83
CA SER A 149 -1.25 -0.09 34.22
C SER A 149 -1.68 -0.51 35.62
N GLY A 150 -0.92 -1.40 36.28
CA GLY A 150 -1.30 -2.00 37.54
C GLY A 150 -2.52 -2.93 37.46
N SER A 151 -2.81 -3.42 36.26
CA SER A 151 -3.95 -4.32 36.03
C SER A 151 -3.70 -5.68 36.67
N SER A 152 -4.77 -6.36 37.05
CA SER A 152 -4.71 -7.64 37.80
C SER A 152 -4.74 -8.89 36.91
N SER A 153 -5.00 -8.75 35.61
CA SER A 153 -5.02 -9.91 34.68
C SER A 153 -4.77 -9.48 33.24
N LEU A 154 -4.26 -10.41 32.41
CA LEU A 154 -4.05 -10.21 30.98
C LEU A 154 -5.36 -9.97 30.23
N GLU A 155 -6.45 -10.62 30.63
CA GLU A 155 -7.76 -10.45 30.00
C GLU A 155 -8.25 -9.00 30.04
N LYS A 156 -7.96 -8.28 31.14
CA LYS A 156 -8.37 -6.87 31.29
C LYS A 156 -7.58 -5.91 30.39
N VAL A 157 -6.36 -6.24 30.02
CA VAL A 157 -5.51 -5.45 29.15
C VAL A 157 -5.55 -5.94 27.69
N ASN A 158 -6.12 -7.12 27.43
CA ASN A 158 -6.30 -7.65 26.08
C ASN A 158 -7.50 -6.96 25.39
N THR A 159 -7.33 -5.72 25.02
CA THR A 159 -8.32 -4.90 24.29
C THR A 159 -7.95 -4.80 22.81
N LYS A 160 -8.91 -4.45 21.96
CA LYS A 160 -8.62 -4.16 20.53
C LYS A 160 -7.58 -3.05 20.37
N VAL A 161 -7.60 -2.07 21.28
CA VAL A 161 -6.61 -0.97 21.31
C VAL A 161 -5.20 -1.53 21.47
N GLU A 162 -4.97 -2.35 22.49
CA GLU A 162 -3.64 -2.89 22.75
C GLU A 162 -3.22 -3.91 21.68
N ARG A 163 -4.14 -4.70 21.14
CA ARG A 163 -3.83 -5.57 20.00
C ARG A 163 -3.44 -4.79 18.76
N LEU A 164 -4.16 -3.72 18.41
CA LEU A 164 -3.81 -2.88 17.28
C LEU A 164 -2.46 -2.20 17.49
N LYS A 165 -2.19 -1.64 18.69
CA LYS A 165 -0.89 -1.06 19.03
C LYS A 165 0.24 -2.10 18.92
N TYR A 166 0.02 -3.34 19.39
CA TYR A 166 0.95 -4.44 19.21
C TYR A 166 1.19 -4.76 17.73
N MET A 167 0.13 -4.88 16.94
CA MET A 167 0.24 -5.15 15.49
C MET A 167 1.05 -4.06 14.79
N LEU A 168 0.68 -2.80 14.98
CA LEU A 168 1.37 -1.66 14.36
C LEU A 168 2.86 -1.63 14.73
N LYS A 169 3.19 -1.86 16.00
CA LYS A 169 4.57 -1.79 16.49
C LYS A 169 5.42 -2.99 16.10
N HIS A 170 4.94 -4.20 16.38
CA HIS A 170 5.75 -5.41 16.33
C HIS A 170 5.58 -6.24 15.06
N THR A 171 4.41 -6.15 14.41
CA THR A 171 4.15 -6.93 13.21
C THR A 171 4.13 -6.10 11.92
N LEU A 172 3.92 -4.79 12.01
CA LEU A 172 3.86 -3.90 10.85
C LEU A 172 4.99 -2.85 10.81
N GLY A 173 5.67 -2.64 11.91
CA GLY A 173 6.85 -1.74 11.98
C GLY A 173 6.52 -0.25 11.81
N CYS A 174 5.34 0.17 12.29
CA CYS A 174 4.84 1.55 12.20
C CYS A 174 4.13 1.97 13.50
N PRO A 175 4.82 2.03 14.64
CA PRO A 175 4.20 2.28 15.94
C PRO A 175 3.51 3.64 16.06
N GLU A 176 3.96 4.63 15.31
CA GLU A 176 3.43 6.00 15.33
C GLU A 176 2.08 6.12 14.60
N THR A 177 1.73 5.15 13.75
CA THR A 177 0.52 5.18 12.90
C THR A 177 -0.76 5.31 13.72
N PHE A 178 -0.80 4.77 14.94
CA PHE A 178 -1.96 4.92 15.82
C PHE A 178 -2.25 6.39 16.14
N GLU A 179 -1.23 7.17 16.47
CA GLU A 179 -1.37 8.58 16.78
C GLU A 179 -1.55 9.44 15.53
N TYR A 180 -0.89 9.12 14.42
CA TYR A 180 -1.14 9.77 13.13
C TYR A 180 -2.59 9.61 12.69
N ARG A 181 -3.19 8.44 12.87
CA ARG A 181 -4.60 8.22 12.57
C ARG A 181 -5.50 9.04 13.50
N ARG A 182 -5.17 9.16 14.79
CA ARG A 182 -5.89 10.03 15.72
C ARG A 182 -5.91 11.48 15.25
N GLU A 183 -4.75 11.99 14.84
CA GLU A 183 -4.64 13.37 14.35
C GLU A 183 -5.38 13.57 13.02
N GLU A 184 -5.35 12.59 12.12
CA GLU A 184 -6.13 12.65 10.89
C GLU A 184 -7.64 12.65 11.16
N ILE A 185 -8.12 11.82 12.07
CA ILE A 185 -9.54 11.83 12.47
C ILE A 185 -9.95 13.17 13.05
N LYS A 186 -9.12 13.78 13.92
CA LYS A 186 -9.36 15.13 14.44
C LYS A 186 -9.49 16.14 13.29
N LEU A 187 -8.58 16.08 12.33
CA LEU A 187 -8.62 16.95 11.16
C LEU A 187 -9.90 16.74 10.34
N LEU A 188 -10.25 15.50 10.03
CA LEU A 188 -11.45 15.15 9.25
C LEU A 188 -12.74 15.57 9.98
N LYS A 189 -12.80 15.38 11.30
CA LYS A 189 -13.94 15.88 12.12
C LYS A 189 -14.06 17.42 12.08
N ARG A 190 -12.94 18.13 12.03
CA ARG A 190 -12.94 19.60 11.88
C ARG A 190 -13.47 20.02 10.51
N ILE A 191 -12.97 19.37 9.44
CA ILE A 191 -13.35 19.70 8.06
C ILE A 191 -14.81 19.36 7.77
N TYR A 192 -15.27 18.18 8.17
CA TYR A 192 -16.59 17.65 7.78
C TYR A 192 -17.61 17.62 8.93
N GLY A 193 -17.23 18.06 10.12
CA GLY A 193 -18.07 17.97 11.34
C GLY A 193 -18.25 16.54 11.86
N ARG A 194 -17.73 15.53 11.17
CA ARG A 194 -17.89 14.10 11.52
C ARG A 194 -16.83 13.24 10.87
N TYR A 195 -16.65 12.02 11.43
CA TYR A 195 -15.91 10.93 10.83
C TYR A 195 -16.62 9.59 11.18
N PRO A 196 -16.75 8.63 10.25
CA PRO A 196 -16.44 8.76 8.83
C PRO A 196 -17.34 9.77 8.13
N PRO A 197 -16.91 10.37 7.01
CA PRO A 197 -17.80 11.16 6.17
C PRO A 197 -18.94 10.24 5.68
N ASP A 198 -20.11 10.82 5.42
CA ASP A 198 -21.39 10.13 5.28
C ASP A 198 -21.33 8.79 4.56
N PRO A 199 -21.65 7.66 5.23
CA PRO A 199 -21.68 6.35 4.59
C PRO A 199 -22.81 6.20 3.56
N MET A 200 -23.74 7.16 3.48
CA MET A 200 -24.88 7.14 2.54
C MET A 200 -24.51 7.71 1.18
N THR A 201 -23.49 8.52 1.07
CA THR A 201 -22.97 8.98 -0.20
C THR A 201 -21.74 8.16 -0.55
N ASN A 202 -21.87 7.19 -1.45
CA ASN A 202 -20.74 6.42 -2.03
C ASN A 202 -19.74 7.29 -2.79
N GLU A 203 -19.78 8.60 -2.61
CA GLU A 203 -18.89 9.53 -3.27
C GLU A 203 -17.74 9.91 -2.35
N LEU A 204 -16.53 9.70 -2.87
CA LEU A 204 -15.32 10.23 -2.26
C LEU A 204 -15.41 11.76 -2.30
N THR A 205 -15.87 12.37 -1.21
CA THR A 205 -15.98 13.82 -1.11
C THR A 205 -14.59 14.46 -1.23
N PRO A 206 -14.39 15.46 -2.11
CA PRO A 206 -13.17 16.23 -2.17
C PRO A 206 -12.92 16.97 -0.85
N PHE A 207 -11.73 17.52 -0.67
CA PHE A 207 -11.39 18.26 0.55
C PHE A 207 -11.84 19.71 0.45
N LEU A 208 -12.32 20.28 1.57
CA LEU A 208 -12.66 21.70 1.67
C LEU A 208 -11.43 22.57 1.44
N ILE A 209 -11.60 23.69 0.72
CA ILE A 209 -10.56 24.70 0.53
C ILE A 209 -10.53 25.62 1.76
N GLY A 210 -9.35 25.80 2.32
CA GLY A 210 -9.06 26.87 3.29
C GLY A 210 -9.38 26.56 4.75
N ASP A 211 -9.62 25.29 5.10
CA ASP A 211 -10.14 24.95 6.43
C ASP A 211 -9.12 24.32 7.39
N ASP A 212 -7.87 24.71 7.31
CA ASP A 212 -6.88 24.36 8.34
C ASP A 212 -7.09 25.09 9.69
N LYS A 213 -8.16 25.88 9.81
CA LYS A 213 -8.36 26.81 10.92
C LYS A 213 -9.71 26.74 11.62
N VAL A 214 -10.33 25.59 11.73
CA VAL A 214 -11.46 25.47 12.67
C VAL A 214 -10.89 25.17 14.06
N ASP A 215 -10.88 26.19 14.89
CA ASP A 215 -10.42 26.15 16.29
C ASP A 215 -11.46 25.45 17.21
N VAL A 216 -11.76 24.21 16.88
CA VAL A 216 -12.58 23.34 17.72
C VAL A 216 -11.66 22.25 18.28
N SER A 217 -11.50 22.24 19.57
CA SER A 217 -10.89 21.13 20.31
C SER A 217 -11.74 19.88 20.08
N VAL A 218 -11.30 19.02 19.14
CA VAL A 218 -11.93 17.73 18.87
C VAL A 218 -11.15 16.68 19.62
N ASP A 219 -11.79 16.02 20.57
CA ASP A 219 -11.21 14.84 21.21
C ASP A 219 -11.52 13.57 20.38
N VAL A 220 -10.56 12.63 20.34
CA VAL A 220 -10.68 11.34 19.65
C VAL A 220 -10.14 10.26 20.59
N SER A 221 -11.02 9.38 21.02
CA SER A 221 -10.68 8.27 21.90
C SER A 221 -9.87 7.18 21.19
N ASP A 222 -9.18 6.33 21.95
CA ASP A 222 -8.47 5.14 21.41
C ASP A 222 -9.43 4.22 20.68
N ASP A 223 -10.66 4.04 21.17
CA ASP A 223 -11.67 3.19 20.53
C ASP A 223 -12.12 3.77 19.17
N GLU A 224 -12.23 5.09 19.04
CA GLU A 224 -12.53 5.72 17.74
C GLU A 224 -11.38 5.52 16.74
N VAL A 225 -10.13 5.53 17.20
CA VAL A 225 -8.98 5.21 16.35
C VAL A 225 -9.07 3.77 15.85
N VAL A 226 -9.33 2.80 16.74
CA VAL A 226 -9.52 1.39 16.35
C VAL A 226 -10.68 1.24 15.36
N ALA A 227 -11.83 1.84 15.68
CA ALA A 227 -13.01 1.80 14.82
C ALA A 227 -12.71 2.38 13.42
N SER A 228 -11.85 3.41 13.34
CA SER A 228 -11.39 3.95 12.06
C SER A 228 -10.59 2.93 11.24
N PHE A 229 -9.63 2.24 11.84
CA PHE A 229 -8.88 1.19 11.12
C PHE A 229 -9.77 0.05 10.64
N GLU A 230 -10.71 -0.39 11.50
CA GLU A 230 -11.69 -1.40 11.12
C GLU A 230 -12.62 -0.90 10.00
N HIS A 231 -13.06 0.36 10.04
CA HIS A 231 -13.90 0.96 9.00
C HIS A 231 -13.17 1.00 7.66
N GLU A 232 -11.94 1.48 7.62
CA GLU A 232 -11.18 1.67 6.39
C GLU A 232 -10.93 0.38 5.61
N ILE A 233 -10.99 -0.78 6.27
CA ILE A 233 -10.75 -2.08 5.61
C ILE A 233 -12.01 -2.95 5.51
N ASN A 234 -12.93 -2.89 6.48
CA ASN A 234 -14.11 -3.75 6.51
C ASN A 234 -15.30 -3.14 5.76
N ASN A 235 -15.39 -1.82 5.68
CA ASN A 235 -16.47 -1.15 4.96
C ASN A 235 -16.15 -1.06 3.46
N GLU A 236 -17.14 -1.31 2.61
CA GLU A 236 -16.98 -1.22 1.15
C GLU A 236 -16.60 0.19 0.69
N CYS A 237 -17.01 1.22 1.44
CA CYS A 237 -16.69 2.63 1.21
C CYS A 237 -15.47 3.10 2.01
N GLY A 238 -14.75 2.22 2.71
CA GLY A 238 -13.50 2.55 3.39
C GLY A 238 -12.43 2.95 2.37
N SER A 239 -11.70 4.03 2.63
CA SER A 239 -10.77 4.59 1.65
C SER A 239 -9.67 3.61 1.24
N LEU A 240 -9.14 2.85 2.20
CA LEU A 240 -8.14 1.83 1.92
C LEU A 240 -8.76 0.63 1.20
N ARG A 241 -10.01 0.26 1.56
CA ARG A 241 -10.73 -0.80 0.86
C ARG A 241 -10.94 -0.44 -0.61
N GLU A 242 -11.39 0.77 -0.90
CA GLU A 242 -11.57 1.26 -2.26
C GLU A 242 -10.24 1.33 -3.00
N TYR A 243 -9.16 1.80 -2.34
CA TYR A 243 -7.82 1.80 -2.91
C TYR A 243 -7.38 0.39 -3.32
N LEU A 244 -7.51 -0.60 -2.45
CA LEU A 244 -7.14 -1.99 -2.72
C LEU A 244 -7.97 -2.62 -3.85
N ASN A 245 -9.23 -2.22 -3.99
CA ASN A 245 -10.08 -2.68 -5.10
C ASN A 245 -9.67 -2.10 -6.46
N GLU A 246 -9.13 -0.89 -6.50
CA GLU A 246 -8.64 -0.21 -7.71
C GLU A 246 -7.14 -0.51 -7.99
N ALA A 247 -6.41 -1.02 -6.99
CA ALA A 247 -4.98 -1.24 -7.10
C ALA A 247 -4.61 -2.49 -7.89
N GLN A 248 -3.42 -2.44 -8.48
CA GLN A 248 -2.82 -3.47 -9.31
C GLN A 248 -1.47 -3.91 -8.71
N ILE A 249 -1.04 -5.14 -8.99
CA ILE A 249 0.32 -5.58 -8.61
C ILE A 249 1.36 -4.97 -9.55
N ALA A 250 1.04 -4.85 -10.82
CA ALA A 250 1.94 -4.31 -11.84
C ALA A 250 1.18 -3.48 -12.87
N SER A 251 1.87 -2.51 -13.48
CA SER A 251 1.34 -1.70 -14.59
C SER A 251 2.39 -1.52 -15.68
N ILE A 252 1.97 -1.47 -16.92
CA ILE A 252 2.84 -1.15 -18.07
C ILE A 252 2.35 0.15 -18.68
N VAL A 253 3.25 1.12 -18.77
CA VAL A 253 2.99 2.39 -19.48
C VAL A 253 4.08 2.57 -20.55
N GLY A 254 3.68 2.53 -21.81
CA GLY A 254 4.63 2.49 -22.93
C GLY A 254 5.54 1.27 -22.87
N ASN A 255 6.84 1.48 -22.71
CA ASN A 255 7.85 0.42 -22.62
C ASN A 255 8.37 0.23 -21.18
N THR A 256 7.67 0.75 -20.19
CA THR A 256 8.10 0.70 -18.78
C THR A 256 7.10 -0.11 -17.96
N ILE A 257 7.62 -1.08 -17.20
CA ILE A 257 6.85 -1.81 -16.18
C ILE A 257 7.07 -1.17 -14.81
N PHE A 258 5.99 -1.02 -14.07
CA PHE A 258 5.96 -0.51 -12.70
C PHE A 258 5.47 -1.60 -11.77
N VAL A 259 6.18 -1.81 -10.67
CA VAL A 259 5.82 -2.71 -9.57
C VAL A 259 6.23 -2.06 -8.26
N HIS A 260 5.53 -2.39 -7.17
CA HIS A 260 6.00 -2.06 -5.83
C HIS A 260 6.98 -3.13 -5.37
N GLY A 261 8.18 -2.83 -5.08
CA GLY A 261 9.20 -3.82 -4.74
C GLY A 261 10.09 -4.19 -5.94
N ALA A 262 10.42 -5.47 -6.11
CA ALA A 262 11.36 -5.90 -7.13
C ALA A 262 10.86 -7.12 -7.92
N ILE A 263 11.35 -7.22 -9.16
CA ILE A 263 11.20 -8.40 -10.00
C ILE A 263 12.51 -9.17 -9.93
N ASP A 264 12.48 -10.42 -9.47
CA ASP A 264 13.63 -11.31 -9.46
C ASP A 264 13.55 -12.37 -10.57
N ALA A 265 14.65 -13.08 -10.78
CA ALA A 265 14.73 -14.10 -11.83
C ALA A 265 13.79 -15.29 -11.57
N LEU A 266 13.37 -15.53 -10.34
CA LEU A 266 12.48 -16.64 -9.97
C LEU A 266 11.02 -16.29 -10.21
N THR A 267 10.65 -15.04 -9.94
CA THR A 267 9.26 -14.57 -9.98
C THR A 267 8.91 -13.87 -11.29
N MET A 268 9.91 -13.55 -12.11
CA MET A 268 9.65 -12.95 -13.42
C MET A 268 8.85 -13.90 -14.31
N ARG A 269 7.72 -13.45 -14.79
CA ARG A 269 6.75 -14.19 -15.61
C ARG A 269 6.04 -15.35 -14.91
N TRP A 270 6.14 -15.44 -13.58
CA TRP A 270 5.43 -16.43 -12.78
C TRP A 270 4.29 -15.78 -12.00
N VAL A 271 3.15 -16.47 -11.92
CA VAL A 271 2.00 -16.12 -11.09
C VAL A 271 1.73 -17.26 -10.11
N PRO A 272 1.65 -16.98 -8.79
CA PRO A 272 1.37 -18.02 -7.81
C PRO A 272 -0.08 -18.53 -7.91
N PRO A 273 -0.39 -19.74 -7.41
CA PRO A 273 -1.76 -20.22 -7.31
C PRO A 273 -2.56 -19.37 -6.31
N THR A 274 -3.87 -19.25 -6.55
CA THR A 274 -4.77 -18.43 -5.71
C THR A 274 -5.40 -19.18 -4.54
N ASP A 275 -5.38 -20.50 -4.60
CA ASP A 275 -6.08 -21.41 -3.67
C ASP A 275 -5.20 -21.96 -2.55
N THR A 276 -3.90 -21.70 -2.59
CA THR A 276 -2.94 -22.19 -1.62
C THR A 276 -2.10 -21.08 -1.03
N LYS A 277 -1.74 -21.21 0.25
CA LYS A 277 -0.57 -20.54 0.81
C LYS A 277 0.65 -21.06 0.07
N PHE A 278 1.14 -20.34 -0.92
CA PHE A 278 2.40 -20.77 -1.50
C PHE A 278 3.51 -20.61 -0.45
N GLN A 279 4.25 -21.69 -0.23
CA GLN A 279 5.44 -21.65 0.62
C GLN A 279 6.58 -21.05 -0.20
N ILE A 280 7.29 -20.11 0.42
CA ILE A 280 8.57 -19.64 -0.13
C ILE A 280 9.48 -20.88 -0.19
N PRO A 281 10.05 -21.24 -1.35
CA PRO A 281 11.03 -22.32 -1.40
C PRO A 281 12.16 -22.04 -0.39
N GLU A 282 12.42 -22.96 0.51
CA GLU A 282 13.50 -22.87 1.51
C GLU A 282 14.92 -23.02 0.88
N THR A 283 15.00 -23.20 -0.43
CA THR A 283 16.24 -23.42 -1.15
C THR A 283 16.96 -22.11 -1.43
N GLU A 284 18.29 -22.14 -1.29
CA GLU A 284 19.21 -21.09 -1.74
C GLU A 284 18.85 -20.62 -3.15
N PRO A 285 19.12 -19.34 -3.51
CA PRO A 285 18.86 -18.84 -4.83
C PRO A 285 19.52 -19.78 -5.85
N PRO A 286 18.78 -20.22 -6.87
CA PRO A 286 19.30 -21.18 -7.83
C PRO A 286 20.54 -20.61 -8.51
N ASP A 287 21.47 -21.49 -8.82
CA ASP A 287 22.56 -21.17 -9.74
C ASP A 287 21.96 -20.68 -11.05
N PHE A 288 22.22 -19.41 -11.38
CA PHE A 288 21.69 -18.75 -12.59
C PHE A 288 22.14 -19.40 -13.90
N SER A 289 23.00 -20.42 -13.84
CA SER A 289 23.42 -21.26 -14.98
C SER A 289 22.44 -22.37 -15.33
N SER A 290 21.46 -22.67 -14.48
CA SER A 290 20.45 -23.71 -14.73
C SER A 290 19.23 -23.14 -15.47
N PRO A 291 18.58 -23.92 -16.36
CA PRO A 291 17.30 -23.53 -16.94
C PRO A 291 16.30 -23.36 -15.80
N SER A 292 15.58 -22.25 -15.85
CA SER A 292 14.60 -21.73 -14.89
C SER A 292 14.13 -22.73 -13.82
N PRO A 293 14.47 -22.55 -12.54
CA PRO A 293 13.95 -23.42 -11.51
C PRO A 293 12.43 -23.32 -11.53
N ASN A 294 11.76 -24.45 -11.42
CA ASN A 294 10.32 -24.46 -11.23
C ASN A 294 10.01 -23.80 -9.86
N PRO A 295 9.38 -22.63 -9.82
CA PRO A 295 9.15 -21.91 -8.57
C PRO A 295 8.04 -22.56 -7.70
N GLY A 296 7.60 -23.77 -8.00
CA GLY A 296 6.51 -24.49 -7.38
C GLY A 296 5.22 -24.43 -8.20
N ASP A 297 4.11 -24.74 -7.56
CA ASP A 297 2.79 -24.75 -8.19
C ASP A 297 2.37 -23.31 -8.55
N GLY A 298 2.53 -22.96 -9.79
CA GLY A 298 2.18 -21.66 -10.35
C GLY A 298 2.23 -21.68 -11.85
N GLU A 299 1.85 -20.62 -12.50
CA GLU A 299 1.80 -20.53 -13.95
C GLU A 299 2.89 -19.60 -14.49
N MET A 300 3.58 -20.07 -15.56
CA MET A 300 4.61 -19.31 -16.26
C MET A 300 4.07 -18.74 -17.56
N PHE A 301 4.31 -17.47 -17.81
CA PHE A 301 3.86 -16.75 -19.01
C PHE A 301 5.03 -16.43 -19.93
N GLU A 302 4.85 -16.56 -21.24
CA GLU A 302 5.87 -16.17 -22.21
C GLU A 302 5.90 -14.66 -22.45
N SER A 303 4.71 -14.04 -22.48
CA SER A 303 4.54 -12.60 -22.70
C SER A 303 4.54 -11.84 -21.35
N VAL A 304 5.30 -10.74 -21.30
CA VAL A 304 5.27 -9.82 -20.13
C VAL A 304 3.89 -9.18 -19.97
N PHE A 305 3.18 -8.91 -21.06
CA PHE A 305 1.84 -8.33 -21.00
C PHE A 305 0.83 -9.31 -20.39
N ASP A 306 0.88 -10.59 -20.82
CA ASP A 306 0.00 -11.63 -20.27
C ASP A 306 0.31 -11.87 -18.81
N TRP A 307 1.59 -11.91 -18.43
CA TRP A 307 2.02 -12.01 -17.04
C TRP A 307 1.49 -10.88 -16.16
N VAL A 308 1.59 -9.61 -16.61
CA VAL A 308 1.08 -8.45 -15.85
C VAL A 308 -0.44 -8.53 -15.74
N ASN A 309 -1.14 -8.93 -16.80
CA ASN A 309 -2.58 -9.12 -16.74
C ASN A 309 -2.98 -10.18 -15.72
N GLU A 310 -2.31 -11.34 -15.71
CA GLU A 310 -2.60 -12.42 -14.76
C GLU A 310 -2.20 -12.07 -13.32
N LEU A 311 -1.12 -11.31 -13.10
CA LEU A 311 -0.83 -10.75 -11.77
C LEU A 311 -1.95 -9.85 -11.27
N ASN A 312 -2.53 -9.04 -12.15
CA ASN A 312 -3.63 -8.16 -11.77
C ASN A 312 -4.95 -8.93 -11.57
N GLU A 313 -5.19 -9.99 -12.34
CA GLU A 313 -6.29 -10.92 -12.07
C GLU A 313 -6.10 -11.69 -10.76
N TYR A 314 -4.86 -12.05 -10.42
CA TYR A 314 -4.53 -12.63 -9.11
C TYR A 314 -4.89 -11.66 -7.97
N MET A 315 -4.57 -10.36 -8.11
CA MET A 315 -4.96 -9.34 -7.15
C MET A 315 -6.48 -9.27 -6.97
N LYS A 316 -7.23 -9.20 -8.07
CA LYS A 316 -8.70 -9.16 -8.04
C LYS A 316 -9.32 -10.39 -7.38
N LYS A 317 -8.83 -11.59 -7.73
CA LYS A 317 -9.28 -12.86 -7.13
C LYS A 317 -9.01 -12.88 -5.62
N GLY A 318 -7.83 -12.42 -5.20
CA GLY A 318 -7.47 -12.35 -3.78
C GLY A 318 -8.33 -11.34 -3.00
N MET A 319 -8.64 -10.18 -3.60
CA MET A 319 -9.55 -9.21 -2.98
C MET A 319 -10.99 -9.73 -2.91
N LEU A 320 -11.47 -10.42 -3.95
CA LEU A 320 -12.79 -11.06 -3.93
C LEU A 320 -12.87 -12.15 -2.84
N ASP A 321 -11.84 -12.98 -2.70
CA ASP A 321 -11.75 -13.98 -1.65
C ASP A 321 -11.76 -13.33 -0.25
N PHE A 322 -11.01 -12.24 -0.06
CA PHE A 322 -11.06 -11.47 1.18
C PHE A 322 -12.47 -10.93 1.47
N GLN A 323 -13.16 -10.41 0.47
CA GLN A 323 -14.53 -9.90 0.63
C GLN A 323 -15.51 -10.97 1.08
N GLN A 324 -15.37 -12.18 0.56
CA GLN A 324 -16.24 -13.31 0.88
C GLN A 324 -15.92 -13.94 2.24
N ARG A 325 -14.67 -13.96 2.66
CA ARG A 325 -14.18 -14.66 3.84
C ARG A 325 -13.18 -13.85 4.67
N PRO A 326 -13.49 -12.63 5.13
CA PRO A 326 -12.52 -11.74 5.79
C PRO A 326 -12.01 -12.28 7.15
N TYR A 327 -12.69 -13.28 7.72
CA TYR A 327 -12.40 -13.85 9.03
C TYR A 327 -11.78 -15.24 8.93
N TRP A 328 -11.11 -15.66 10.02
CA TRP A 328 -10.66 -17.04 10.15
C TRP A 328 -11.85 -18.02 10.10
N ASN A 329 -11.65 -19.18 9.44
CA ASN A 329 -12.56 -20.30 9.58
C ASN A 329 -12.52 -20.86 11.02
N GLU A 330 -13.45 -21.77 11.38
CA GLU A 330 -13.57 -22.33 12.74
C GLU A 330 -12.28 -22.99 13.20
N GLU A 331 -11.60 -23.73 12.33
CA GLU A 331 -10.32 -24.41 12.60
C GLU A 331 -9.11 -23.46 12.57
N ARG A 332 -9.29 -22.19 12.23
CA ARG A 332 -8.23 -21.17 12.09
C ARG A 332 -7.10 -21.54 11.13
N THR A 333 -7.43 -22.33 10.12
CA THR A 333 -6.48 -22.77 9.10
C THR A 333 -6.45 -21.88 7.87
N SER A 334 -7.52 -21.15 7.60
CA SER A 334 -7.62 -20.27 6.43
C SER A 334 -8.55 -19.08 6.67
N ARG A 335 -8.28 -18.00 5.94
CA ARG A 335 -9.13 -16.81 5.78
C ARG A 335 -9.01 -16.33 4.34
N GLY A 336 -9.91 -15.47 3.89
CA GLY A 336 -9.81 -14.85 2.59
C GLY A 336 -8.64 -13.86 2.50
N GLY A 337 -8.12 -13.68 1.28
CA GLY A 337 -6.98 -12.80 1.03
C GLY A 337 -5.62 -13.36 1.46
N GLU A 338 -5.53 -14.59 1.95
CA GLU A 338 -4.26 -15.22 2.36
C GLU A 338 -3.23 -15.26 1.23
N SER A 339 -3.66 -15.44 -0.01
CA SER A 339 -2.79 -15.41 -1.18
C SER A 339 -2.10 -14.04 -1.34
N LEU A 340 -2.82 -12.94 -1.10
CA LEU A 340 -2.27 -11.58 -1.15
C LEU A 340 -1.31 -11.32 0.01
N LEU A 341 -1.64 -11.79 1.21
CA LEU A 341 -0.75 -11.71 2.37
C LEU A 341 0.53 -12.54 2.19
N ALA A 342 0.47 -13.64 1.43
CA ALA A 342 1.63 -14.45 1.12
C ALA A 342 2.56 -13.76 0.10
N ILE A 343 2.02 -13.13 -0.94
CA ILE A 343 2.84 -12.44 -1.96
C ILE A 343 3.57 -11.23 -1.37
N GLN A 344 2.96 -10.49 -0.45
CA GLN A 344 3.58 -9.35 0.20
C GLN A 344 4.85 -9.70 0.98
N ASN A 345 4.91 -10.88 1.58
CA ASN A 345 6.09 -11.34 2.33
C ASN A 345 7.32 -11.48 1.43
N ARG A 346 7.16 -11.76 0.15
CA ARG A 346 8.25 -11.74 -0.83
C ARG A 346 8.68 -10.32 -1.20
N LEU A 347 7.75 -9.38 -1.33
CA LEU A 347 8.06 -7.98 -1.59
C LEU A 347 8.90 -7.36 -0.46
N VAL A 348 8.63 -7.74 0.80
CA VAL A 348 9.39 -7.26 1.99
C VAL A 348 10.78 -7.87 2.10
N VAL A 349 10.96 -9.15 1.82
CA VAL A 349 12.28 -9.82 1.93
C VAL A 349 13.29 -9.17 0.99
N LEU A 350 12.89 -8.80 -0.20
CA LEU A 350 13.74 -8.06 -1.14
C LEU A 350 14.06 -6.63 -0.63
N ALA A 351 13.10 -5.92 -0.08
CA ALA A 351 13.33 -4.60 0.51
C ALA A 351 14.27 -4.66 1.75
N CYS A 352 14.21 -5.72 2.55
CA CYS A 352 15.12 -5.92 3.69
C CYS A 352 16.56 -6.24 3.27
N LEU A 353 16.78 -7.01 2.21
CA LEU A 353 18.12 -7.28 1.68
C LEU A 353 18.82 -5.99 1.21
N PHE A 354 18.08 -5.05 0.63
CA PHE A 354 18.61 -3.73 0.26
C PHE A 354 18.96 -2.86 1.47
N LYS A 355 18.24 -2.95 2.60
CA LYS A 355 18.63 -2.26 3.85
C LYS A 355 19.94 -2.78 4.44
N CYS A 356 20.29 -4.02 4.22
CA CYS A 356 21.55 -4.63 4.72
C CYS A 356 22.78 -4.27 3.87
N LEU A 357 22.61 -3.79 2.65
CA LEU A 357 23.68 -3.42 1.73
C LEU A 357 23.98 -1.90 1.72
N LYS A 358 23.67 -1.16 2.79
CA LYS A 358 24.08 0.25 2.89
C LYS A 358 25.60 0.38 2.71
N PRO A 359 26.13 1.10 1.72
CA PRO A 359 27.51 1.51 1.72
C PRO A 359 27.75 2.40 2.95
N ARG A 360 28.86 2.19 3.64
CA ARG A 360 29.27 3.07 4.74
C ARG A 360 29.33 4.51 4.23
N PRO A 361 28.72 5.49 4.91
CA PRO A 361 28.79 6.88 4.49
C PRO A 361 30.24 7.37 4.62
N THR A 362 30.88 7.65 3.49
CA THR A 362 31.96 8.62 3.49
C THR A 362 31.31 10.00 3.60
N MET A 363 31.59 10.67 4.71
CA MET A 363 31.16 12.04 4.96
C MET A 363 31.54 12.94 3.79
N ASN A 364 30.56 13.51 3.11
CA ASN A 364 30.66 14.87 2.57
C ASN A 364 29.27 15.50 2.52
N ALA A 365 29.21 16.67 3.09
CA ALA A 365 28.02 17.44 3.36
C ALA A 365 27.36 17.98 2.09
N GLY A 366 26.03 17.97 2.07
CA GLY A 366 25.22 18.91 1.33
C GLY A 366 24.64 18.45 0.00
N LEU A 367 23.61 17.60 0.05
CA LEU A 367 22.56 17.56 -1.00
C LEU A 367 21.24 17.09 -0.37
N PRO A 368 20.09 17.66 -0.77
CA PRO A 368 18.80 17.29 -0.21
C PRO A 368 18.40 15.90 -0.65
N CYS A 369 17.67 15.22 0.25
CA CYS A 369 17.15 13.87 0.10
C CYS A 369 16.24 13.79 -1.14
N GLY A 370 16.78 13.27 -2.24
CA GLY A 370 16.05 12.88 -3.43
C GLY A 370 16.02 11.36 -3.49
N ALA A 371 14.87 10.78 -3.78
CA ALA A 371 14.60 9.36 -3.84
C ALA A 371 15.70 8.58 -4.57
N GLU A 372 16.35 7.65 -3.86
CA GLU A 372 17.41 6.83 -4.42
C GLU A 372 16.84 5.68 -5.28
N VAL A 373 16.76 5.92 -6.58
CA VAL A 373 16.53 4.90 -7.63
C VAL A 373 17.84 4.12 -7.96
N TRP A 374 18.81 4.09 -7.07
CA TRP A 374 20.16 3.56 -7.35
C TRP A 374 20.31 2.05 -7.30
N CYS A 375 19.35 1.27 -6.80
CA CYS A 375 19.52 -0.18 -6.65
C CYS A 375 19.15 -1.02 -7.86
N ALA A 376 18.28 -0.56 -8.74
CA ALA A 376 17.85 -1.36 -9.89
C ALA A 376 18.94 -1.52 -10.97
N SER A 377 19.84 -0.53 -11.13
CA SER A 377 20.84 -0.55 -12.20
C SER A 377 22.03 -1.49 -11.93
N GLU A 378 22.40 -1.72 -10.67
CA GLU A 378 23.51 -2.66 -10.35
C GLU A 378 23.05 -4.12 -10.37
N TYR A 379 21.81 -4.40 -9.96
CA TYR A 379 21.27 -5.75 -10.02
C TYR A 379 21.00 -6.21 -11.46
N LEU A 380 20.60 -5.29 -12.34
CA LEU A 380 20.52 -5.60 -13.78
C LEU A 380 21.90 -5.91 -14.38
N ARG A 381 22.98 -5.27 -13.93
CA ARG A 381 24.34 -5.59 -14.38
C ARG A 381 24.79 -6.98 -13.93
N LEU A 382 24.34 -7.49 -12.81
CA LEU A 382 24.63 -8.85 -12.33
C LEU A 382 23.79 -9.92 -13.03
N CYS A 383 22.55 -9.60 -13.44
CA CYS A 383 21.70 -10.49 -14.24
C CYS A 383 22.12 -10.56 -15.74
N VAL A 384 22.87 -9.58 -16.24
CA VAL A 384 23.31 -9.45 -17.64
C VAL A 384 24.43 -10.44 -18.03
N SER A 385 24.98 -11.22 -17.12
CA SER A 385 25.97 -12.25 -17.44
C SER A 385 25.39 -13.55 -18.02
N ALA A 386 24.05 -13.67 -18.12
CA ALA A 386 23.36 -14.80 -18.74
C ALA A 386 22.97 -14.49 -20.19
N SER A 387 23.56 -15.19 -21.09
CA SER A 387 23.49 -15.26 -22.58
C SER A 387 22.93 -14.04 -23.37
N PRO A 388 23.67 -13.53 -24.37
CA PRO A 388 23.36 -12.30 -25.11
C PRO A 388 22.04 -12.29 -25.89
N SER A 389 21.52 -13.43 -26.29
CA SER A 389 20.36 -13.52 -27.20
C SER A 389 18.99 -13.34 -26.48
N THR A 390 18.90 -13.69 -25.22
CA THR A 390 17.67 -13.53 -24.41
C THR A 390 17.57 -12.13 -23.82
N LEU A 391 18.70 -11.54 -23.51
CA LEU A 391 18.82 -10.20 -22.93
C LEU A 391 18.48 -9.08 -23.90
N THR A 392 18.83 -9.20 -25.16
CA THR A 392 18.55 -8.15 -26.16
C THR A 392 17.04 -7.91 -26.31
N ARG A 393 16.21 -8.95 -26.26
CA ARG A 393 14.75 -8.79 -26.30
C ARG A 393 14.14 -8.22 -25.02
N ILE A 394 14.76 -8.48 -23.86
CA ILE A 394 14.27 -7.96 -22.55
C ILE A 394 14.69 -6.51 -22.36
N ILE A 395 15.91 -6.15 -22.73
CA ILE A 395 16.44 -4.77 -22.62
C ILE A 395 15.71 -3.80 -23.56
N GLU A 396 15.28 -4.26 -24.73
CA GLU A 396 14.45 -3.47 -25.63
C GLU A 396 13.04 -3.19 -25.09
N THR A 397 12.59 -3.94 -24.07
CA THR A 397 11.25 -3.84 -23.49
C THR A 397 11.23 -3.17 -22.11
N ILE A 398 12.37 -3.04 -21.43
CA ILE A 398 12.45 -2.47 -20.07
C ILE A 398 13.38 -1.26 -20.08
N GLN A 399 12.83 -0.06 -20.01
CA GLN A 399 13.56 1.17 -19.71
C GLN A 399 13.19 1.63 -18.30
N PHE A 400 14.20 1.82 -17.46
CA PHE A 400 14.02 2.46 -16.16
C PHE A 400 14.10 3.98 -16.33
N VAL A 401 13.10 4.69 -15.86
CA VAL A 401 13.09 6.16 -15.84
C VAL A 401 13.91 6.63 -14.64
N ARG A 402 14.91 7.47 -14.88
CA ARG A 402 15.72 8.15 -13.86
C ARG A 402 15.00 9.34 -13.27
#